data_15f9cc9acc24d7cda88acceb85bf79ad
#
_entry.id   15f9cc9acc24d7cda88acceb85bf79ad
#
_cell.length_a   1.000
_cell.length_b   1.000
_cell.length_c   1.000
_cell.angle_alpha   90.00
_cell.angle_beta   90.00
_cell.angle_gamma   90.00
#
_symmetry.space_group_name_H-M   'P 1'
#
loop_
_entity.id
_entity.type
_entity.pdbx_description
1 polymer ?
#
loop_
_entity_poly.entity_id
_entity_poly.type
_entity_poly.pdbx_seq_one_letter_code
_entity_poly.pdbx_strand_id
1 'polypeptide(L)'
;MAKTDIIIHDEKDNVGVVVIEKITPNQDCSCWIMENDKTVNIKSLNEIPLGHKIAMIDFNEGDTILKYGHDIGKVVKSIKKGAHVHVHNVKTKKW
;
A
#
# COMPACT_ATOMS: atom_id res chain seq x y z
N MET A 1 8.88 -16.11 13.97
CA MET A 1 7.87 -15.67 13.01
C MET A 1 8.01 -14.20 12.73
N ALA A 2 8.05 -13.85 11.46
CA ALA A 2 8.15 -12.45 11.09
C ALA A 2 6.85 -11.72 11.46
N LYS A 3 6.99 -10.54 12.03
CA LYS A 3 5.86 -9.69 12.35
C LYS A 3 5.30 -9.11 11.05
N THR A 4 3.99 -9.16 10.84
CA THR A 4 3.35 -8.54 9.68
C THR A 4 3.12 -7.07 9.93
N ASP A 5 3.67 -6.23 9.07
CA ASP A 5 3.52 -4.77 9.17
C ASP A 5 2.44 -4.26 8.23
N ILE A 6 2.25 -4.93 7.10
CA ILE A 6 1.35 -4.52 6.02
C ILE A 6 0.59 -5.75 5.55
N ILE A 7 -0.71 -5.59 5.27
CA ILE A 7 -1.54 -6.64 4.69
C ILE A 7 -1.94 -6.25 3.28
N ILE A 8 -1.78 -7.20 2.35
CA ILE A 8 -2.24 -7.10 0.96
C ILE A 8 -3.30 -8.20 0.81
N HIS A 9 -4.52 -7.84 0.43
CA HIS A 9 -5.63 -8.80 0.42
C HIS A 9 -5.60 -9.73 -0.79
N ASP A 10 -5.32 -9.18 -1.96
CA ASP A 10 -5.36 -9.90 -3.24
C ASP A 10 -4.00 -9.73 -3.91
N GLU A 11 -3.51 -10.78 -4.59
CA GLU A 11 -2.25 -10.75 -5.32
C GLU A 11 -2.18 -9.62 -6.34
N LYS A 12 -3.34 -9.22 -6.89
CA LYS A 12 -3.44 -8.15 -7.89
C LYS A 12 -3.46 -6.76 -7.26
N ASP A 13 -3.59 -6.65 -5.96
CA ASP A 13 -3.62 -5.35 -5.29
C ASP A 13 -2.26 -4.67 -5.43
N ASN A 14 -2.28 -3.39 -5.75
CA ASN A 14 -1.06 -2.60 -5.89
C ASN A 14 -0.82 -1.65 -4.72
N VAL A 15 -1.64 -1.77 -3.68
CA VAL A 15 -1.44 -1.10 -2.40
C VAL A 15 -1.63 -2.10 -1.26
N GLY A 16 -0.95 -1.86 -0.15
CA GLY A 16 -1.14 -2.60 1.09
C GLY A 16 -1.67 -1.68 2.18
N VAL A 17 -2.22 -2.27 3.22
CA VAL A 17 -2.74 -1.53 4.38
C VAL A 17 -1.82 -1.73 5.57
N VAL A 18 -1.43 -0.64 6.22
CA VAL A 18 -0.58 -0.68 7.42
C VAL A 18 -1.40 -1.17 8.60
N VAL A 19 -0.92 -2.23 9.26
CA VAL A 19 -1.61 -2.88 10.39
C VAL A 19 -0.85 -2.76 11.70
N ILE A 20 0.27 -2.06 11.72
CA ILE A 20 0.98 -1.69 12.94
C ILE A 20 0.71 -0.22 13.25
N GLU A 21 1.06 0.22 14.45
CA GLU A 21 0.74 1.56 14.93
C GLU A 21 1.23 2.64 13.95
N LYS A 22 2.45 2.48 13.43
CA LYS A 22 3.04 3.44 12.50
C LYS A 22 4.24 2.81 11.78
N ILE A 23 4.40 3.15 10.50
CA ILE A 23 5.61 2.87 9.74
C ILE A 23 6.44 4.15 9.68
N THR A 24 7.74 4.04 9.94
CA THR A 24 8.67 5.18 9.83
C THR A 24 9.36 5.16 8.46
N PRO A 25 9.93 6.31 8.00
CA PRO A 25 10.67 6.33 6.73
C PRO A 25 11.87 5.38 6.75
N ASN A 26 12.18 4.78 5.62
CA ASN A 26 13.30 3.84 5.44
C ASN A 26 13.21 2.58 6.29
N GLN A 27 12.02 2.19 6.71
CA GLN A 27 11.78 0.97 7.45
C GLN A 27 11.59 -0.20 6.48
N ASP A 28 12.24 -1.34 6.77
CA ASP A 28 11.97 -2.57 6.04
C ASP A 28 10.69 -3.18 6.61
N CYS A 29 9.68 -3.31 5.76
CA CYS A 29 8.36 -3.77 6.16
C CYS A 29 8.07 -5.15 5.62
N SER A 30 7.45 -5.99 6.45
CA SER A 30 6.98 -7.31 6.07
C SER A 30 5.53 -7.20 5.60
N CYS A 31 5.27 -7.62 4.36
CA CYS A 31 3.95 -7.52 3.74
C CYS A 31 3.39 -8.92 3.50
N TRP A 32 2.25 -9.21 4.08
CA TRP A 32 1.59 -10.51 3.92
C TRP A 32 0.46 -10.40 2.89
N ILE A 33 0.57 -11.24 1.84
CA ILE A 33 -0.46 -11.35 0.81
C ILE A 33 -1.41 -12.45 1.26
N MET A 34 -2.62 -12.09 1.67
CA MET A 34 -3.57 -13.02 2.27
C MET A 34 -4.04 -14.10 1.32
N GLU A 35 -4.28 -13.74 0.07
CA GLU A 35 -4.83 -14.64 -0.93
C GLU A 35 -3.99 -15.92 -1.13
N ASN A 36 -2.68 -15.78 -1.17
CA ASN A 36 -1.76 -16.91 -1.44
C ASN A 36 -0.79 -17.20 -0.30
N ASP A 37 -0.98 -16.56 0.86
CA ASP A 37 -0.15 -16.74 2.05
C ASP A 37 1.35 -16.55 1.76
N LYS A 38 1.67 -15.55 0.96
CA LYS A 38 3.06 -15.18 0.66
C LYS A 38 3.44 -13.91 1.40
N THR A 39 4.73 -13.80 1.72
CA THR A 39 5.29 -12.61 2.36
C THR A 39 6.31 -11.98 1.44
N VAL A 40 6.19 -10.67 1.22
CA VAL A 40 7.16 -9.88 0.47
C VAL A 40 7.62 -8.72 1.35
N ASN A 41 8.76 -8.14 1.02
CA ASN A 41 9.30 -7.02 1.78
C ASN A 41 9.29 -5.75 0.93
N ILE A 42 9.08 -4.61 1.60
CA ILE A 42 9.13 -3.30 0.96
C ILE A 42 9.80 -2.32 1.90
N LYS A 43 10.56 -1.38 1.35
CA LYS A 43 11.15 -0.29 2.12
C LYS A 43 10.25 0.93 2.02
N SER A 44 9.83 1.44 3.17
CA SER A 44 8.99 2.64 3.21
C SER A 44 9.78 3.89 2.84
N LEU A 45 9.10 4.85 2.24
CA LEU A 45 9.66 6.16 1.93
C LEU A 45 9.14 7.25 2.86
N ASN A 46 8.01 7.02 3.49
CA ASN A 46 7.32 8.00 4.31
C ASN A 46 6.88 7.39 5.64
N GLU A 47 6.53 8.26 6.58
CA GLU A 47 5.81 7.85 7.77
C GLU A 47 4.37 7.53 7.37
N ILE A 48 3.86 6.35 7.73
CA ILE A 48 2.52 5.91 7.34
C ILE A 48 1.79 5.42 8.60
N PRO A 49 0.70 6.07 8.99
CA PRO A 49 -0.07 5.66 10.18
C PRO A 49 -0.87 4.38 9.96
N LEU A 50 -1.26 3.76 11.05
CA LEU A 50 -2.16 2.60 11.06
C LEU A 50 -3.41 2.87 10.21
N GLY A 51 -3.77 1.92 9.38
CA GLY A 51 -4.96 1.99 8.53
C GLY A 51 -4.77 2.73 7.21
N HIS A 52 -3.67 3.45 7.05
CA HIS A 52 -3.35 4.09 5.78
C HIS A 52 -2.70 3.09 4.83
N LYS A 53 -2.58 3.45 3.56
CA LYS A 53 -2.07 2.56 2.52
C LYS A 53 -0.65 2.91 2.12
N ILE A 54 0.07 1.89 1.66
CA ILE A 54 1.43 2.04 1.12
C ILE A 54 1.43 1.54 -0.32
N ALA A 55 2.14 2.24 -1.20
CA ALA A 55 2.27 1.83 -2.60
C ALA A 55 3.19 0.61 -2.71
N MET A 56 2.70 -0.44 -3.36
CA MET A 56 3.48 -1.65 -3.59
C MET A 56 4.21 -1.61 -4.94
N ILE A 57 3.89 -0.64 -5.78
CA ILE A 57 4.51 -0.38 -7.08
C ILE A 57 4.65 1.13 -7.27
N ASP A 58 5.41 1.53 -8.28
CA ASP A 58 5.44 2.93 -8.72
C ASP A 58 4.15 3.23 -9.48
N PHE A 59 3.51 4.35 -9.17
CA PHE A 59 2.31 4.82 -9.86
C PHE A 59 2.60 6.09 -10.63
N ASN A 60 2.01 6.18 -11.82
CA ASN A 60 1.95 7.42 -12.59
C ASN A 60 0.59 8.08 -12.37
N GLU A 61 0.52 9.38 -12.60
CA GLU A 61 -0.75 10.11 -12.56
C GLU A 61 -1.73 9.47 -13.53
N GLY A 62 -2.95 9.21 -13.07
CA GLY A 62 -3.99 8.55 -13.85
C GLY A 62 -4.09 7.04 -13.64
N ASP A 63 -3.10 6.43 -12.98
CA ASP A 63 -3.12 4.99 -12.71
C ASP A 63 -4.25 4.63 -11.76
N THR A 64 -4.70 3.39 -11.85
CA THR A 64 -5.78 2.85 -11.01
C THR A 64 -5.22 2.19 -9.75
N ILE A 65 -5.83 2.49 -8.61
CA ILE A 65 -5.54 1.80 -7.35
C ILE A 65 -6.42 0.57 -7.23
N LEU A 66 -5.80 -0.59 -7.04
CA LEU A 66 -6.51 -1.86 -6.85
C LEU A 66 -6.40 -2.31 -5.40
N LYS A 67 -7.55 -2.62 -4.81
CA LYS A 67 -7.65 -3.18 -3.46
C LYS A 67 -8.80 -4.20 -3.47
N TYR A 68 -8.56 -5.38 -2.91
CA TYR A 68 -9.49 -6.52 -2.99
C TYR A 68 -9.80 -6.88 -4.45
N GLY A 69 -8.86 -6.63 -5.37
CA GLY A 69 -9.08 -6.84 -6.79
C GLY A 69 -9.99 -5.81 -7.45
N HIS A 70 -10.41 -4.77 -6.75
CA HIS A 70 -11.33 -3.75 -7.24
C HIS A 70 -10.65 -2.39 -7.41
N ASP A 71 -11.11 -1.63 -8.41
CA ASP A 71 -10.70 -0.25 -8.64
C ASP A 71 -11.34 0.64 -7.56
N ILE A 72 -10.52 1.20 -6.70
CA ILE A 72 -10.99 2.08 -5.61
C ILE A 72 -10.65 3.54 -5.83
N GLY A 73 -9.91 3.87 -6.87
CA GLY A 73 -9.56 5.26 -7.13
C GLY A 73 -8.52 5.45 -8.19
N LYS A 74 -8.21 6.71 -8.47
CA LYS A 74 -7.17 7.11 -9.42
C LYS A 74 -6.09 7.92 -8.74
N VAL A 75 -4.86 7.68 -9.16
CA VAL A 75 -3.70 8.45 -8.73
C VAL A 75 -3.75 9.84 -9.35
N VAL A 76 -3.70 10.87 -8.53
CA VAL A 76 -3.71 12.27 -9.00
C VAL A 76 -2.32 12.92 -8.97
N LYS A 77 -1.36 12.27 -8.33
CA LYS A 77 0.06 12.66 -8.32
C LYS A 77 0.90 11.40 -8.34
N SER A 78 2.00 11.40 -9.08
CA SER A 78 2.91 10.26 -9.13
C SER A 78 3.31 9.79 -7.73
N ILE A 79 3.31 8.48 -7.53
CA ILE A 79 3.62 7.85 -6.23
C ILE A 79 4.74 6.85 -6.44
N LYS A 80 5.77 6.90 -5.61
CA LYS A 80 6.86 5.93 -5.65
C LYS A 80 6.51 4.71 -4.79
N LYS A 81 6.98 3.54 -5.22
CA LYS A 81 6.89 2.31 -4.42
C LYS A 81 7.41 2.57 -2.99
N GLY A 82 6.64 2.19 -1.99
CA GLY A 82 6.96 2.44 -0.58
C GLY A 82 6.44 3.75 -0.02
N ALA A 83 5.82 4.59 -0.83
CA ALA A 83 5.30 5.88 -0.41
C ALA A 83 3.87 5.76 0.15
N HIS A 84 3.50 6.74 0.96
CA HIS A 84 2.18 6.86 1.56
C HIS A 84 1.12 7.12 0.49
N VAL A 85 0.07 6.32 0.47
CA VAL A 85 -1.08 6.47 -0.44
C VAL A 85 -2.31 6.83 0.40
N HIS A 86 -2.86 8.00 0.16
CA HIS A 86 -4.05 8.45 0.88
C HIS A 86 -4.76 9.54 0.05
N VAL A 87 -5.72 10.22 0.64
CA VAL A 87 -6.53 11.21 -0.09
C VAL A 87 -5.74 12.37 -0.71
N HIS A 88 -4.51 12.60 -0.24
CA HIS A 88 -3.66 13.67 -0.79
C HIS A 88 -3.12 13.36 -2.19
N ASN A 89 -3.03 12.09 -2.57
CA ASN A 89 -2.49 11.69 -3.88
C ASN A 89 -3.39 10.73 -4.66
N VAL A 90 -4.58 10.44 -4.14
CA VAL A 90 -5.56 9.57 -4.78
C VAL A 90 -6.94 10.20 -4.71
N LYS A 91 -7.64 10.21 -5.87
CA LYS A 91 -9.05 10.58 -5.92
C LYS A 91 -9.86 9.29 -5.84
N THR A 92 -10.65 9.16 -4.80
CA THR A 92 -11.44 7.95 -4.57
C THR A 92 -12.67 7.89 -5.46
N LYS A 93 -13.01 6.69 -5.88
CA LYS A 93 -14.28 6.41 -6.58
C LYS A 93 -15.33 5.95 -5.57
N LYS A 94 -14.94 5.01 -4.74
CA LYS A 94 -15.73 4.51 -3.61
C LYS A 94 -14.77 3.98 -2.56
N TRP A 95 -15.10 4.24 -1.35
CA TRP A 95 -14.34 3.62 -0.26
C TRP A 95 -15.29 2.86 0.63
#